data_52eadea34fd6d4b877770d4d4544e3cc
#
_entry.id   52eadea34fd6d4b877770d4d4544e3cc
#
_cell.length_a   1.000
_cell.length_b   1.000
_cell.length_c   1.000
_cell.angle_alpha   90.00
_cell.angle_beta   90.00
_cell.angle_gamma   90.00
#
_symmetry.space_group_name_H-M   'P 1'
#
loop_
_entity.id
_entity.type
_entity.pdbx_description
1 polymer ?
#
loop_
_entity_poly.entity_id
_entity_poly.type
_entity_poly.pdbx_seq_one_letter_code
_entity_poly.pdbx_strand_id
1 'polypeptide(L)'
;KYLTLILSLLALMCALCVTALAEAPEPEQTAGKLYIKTIDEIDILEAQRLAEAQDAQSPVNTENWEAAKRTLKQGIREMQGSIDISQYEIPEASILKFYLEAIFESPELFYVVSACSYTYIPSSSGRIISSVSPCYTVNGSDRVDRLTDEDKQEIRQQQTVLEQKLAEIMQKVRSDCSDLTKAMYLHDYIAVHCEYDSTLTFRDAYRMLINGTGVCQGYMLAYRLLLNRAGVTSSWVQSNSLRHVWSLVQLDGAWYHIDVTWDDSTWFAKSGRKYFCISEEKMKSAELRHLEKDDWIYGTDVQADSKKYDNYYWRDLDSPIVAVGENLYYLDGNQIMETNDPEYQGTAKKTIYGQWRGWGCYSGLSSYNGRLVYNTMDKIYSYDPETEQEQVLYTLTDEEKQIGDIYGSVVNGNLLQYVLLQRPSRPETIYSIQISPYITVTEGGYAYYLKDGTLHLKRSGTETGSVIAAWYDGSGKLLGMRILNQQELDIPVPGAAKTVKIFAAAKGSYAPLCKAIELRAAG
;
A
#
# COMPACT_ATOMS: atom_id res chain seq x y z
N LYS A 1 -27.76 -4.30 -28.84
CA LYS A 1 -29.02 -4.99 -28.50
C LYS A 1 -28.90 -6.02 -27.36
N TYR A 2 -27.75 -6.68 -27.20
CA TYR A 2 -27.54 -7.63 -26.08
C TYR A 2 -27.20 -6.93 -24.75
N LEU A 3 -26.54 -5.78 -24.80
CA LEU A 3 -26.18 -5.00 -23.59
C LEU A 3 -27.42 -4.36 -22.93
N THR A 4 -28.41 -3.96 -23.73
CA THR A 4 -29.68 -3.39 -23.23
C THR A 4 -30.59 -4.45 -22.58
N LEU A 5 -30.46 -5.71 -22.99
CA LEU A 5 -31.22 -6.83 -22.41
C LEU A 5 -30.67 -7.28 -21.07
N ILE A 6 -29.32 -7.22 -20.89
CA ILE A 6 -28.67 -7.57 -19.62
C ILE A 6 -28.94 -6.52 -18.54
N LEU A 7 -28.93 -5.24 -18.91
CA LEU A 7 -29.26 -4.15 -17.98
C LEU A 7 -30.74 -4.15 -17.55
N SER A 8 -31.67 -4.57 -18.43
CA SER A 8 -33.08 -4.70 -18.06
C SER A 8 -33.37 -5.95 -17.22
N LEU A 9 -32.61 -7.03 -17.37
CA LEU A 9 -32.73 -8.22 -16.49
C LEU A 9 -32.16 -7.99 -15.10
N LEU A 10 -31.04 -7.24 -14.96
CA LEU A 10 -30.51 -6.83 -13.66
C LEU A 10 -31.44 -5.86 -12.92
N ALA A 11 -32.06 -4.93 -13.63
CA ALA A 11 -33.04 -4.02 -13.04
C ALA A 11 -34.32 -4.74 -12.59
N LEU A 12 -34.74 -5.81 -13.29
CA LEU A 12 -35.92 -6.59 -12.93
C LEU A 12 -35.67 -7.55 -11.76
N MET A 13 -34.44 -8.06 -11.60
CA MET A 13 -34.06 -8.87 -10.43
C MET A 13 -33.93 -8.02 -9.15
N CYS A 14 -33.50 -6.76 -9.23
CA CYS A 14 -33.51 -5.83 -8.10
C CYS A 14 -34.92 -5.37 -7.68
N ALA A 15 -35.89 -5.36 -8.61
CA ALA A 15 -37.26 -4.94 -8.30
C ALA A 15 -38.13 -6.01 -7.64
N LEU A 16 -37.70 -7.27 -7.68
CA LEU A 16 -38.46 -8.40 -7.10
C LEU A 16 -38.03 -8.82 -5.69
N CYS A 17 -36.99 -8.20 -5.12
CA CYS A 17 -36.55 -8.43 -3.74
C CYS A 17 -36.99 -7.35 -2.73
N VAL A 18 -37.83 -6.41 -3.15
CA VAL A 18 -38.46 -5.46 -2.21
C VAL A 18 -39.86 -5.97 -1.88
N THR A 19 -39.95 -7.13 -1.22
CA THR A 19 -41.08 -7.40 -0.35
C THR A 19 -40.78 -6.77 0.98
N ALA A 20 -41.52 -5.72 1.31
CA ALA A 20 -41.54 -5.11 2.63
C ALA A 20 -41.66 -6.21 3.69
N LEU A 21 -40.57 -6.51 4.39
CA LEU A 21 -40.65 -7.11 5.69
C LEU A 21 -41.28 -6.05 6.60
N ALA A 22 -42.57 -6.20 6.87
CA ALA A 22 -43.22 -5.46 7.94
C ALA A 22 -42.41 -5.75 9.20
N GLU A 23 -41.79 -4.73 9.80
CA GLU A 23 -41.17 -4.85 11.10
C GLU A 23 -42.16 -5.49 12.07
N ALA A 24 -41.80 -6.62 12.67
CA ALA A 24 -42.55 -7.19 13.76
C ALA A 24 -42.58 -6.12 14.87
N PRO A 25 -43.75 -5.90 15.51
CA PRO A 25 -43.86 -4.91 16.57
C PRO A 25 -42.82 -5.22 17.67
N GLU A 26 -42.02 -4.19 18.00
CA GLU A 26 -41.00 -4.34 19.02
C GLU A 26 -41.60 -4.83 20.33
N PRO A 27 -40.97 -5.78 21.03
CA PRO A 27 -41.48 -6.29 22.30
C PRO A 27 -41.44 -5.19 23.36
N GLU A 28 -42.49 -5.10 24.17
CA GLU A 28 -42.60 -4.15 25.30
C GLU A 28 -41.37 -4.20 26.20
N GLN A 29 -40.84 -3.02 26.54
CA GLN A 29 -39.66 -2.83 27.36
C GLN A 29 -39.86 -3.36 28.78
N THR A 30 -39.32 -4.52 29.07
CA THR A 30 -39.18 -5.05 30.44
C THR A 30 -37.74 -4.85 30.90
N ALA A 31 -37.55 -4.15 32.00
CA ALA A 31 -36.25 -3.89 32.62
C ALA A 31 -35.44 -5.19 32.80
N GLY A 32 -34.20 -5.24 32.32
CA GLY A 32 -33.29 -6.36 32.48
C GLY A 32 -33.27 -7.38 31.34
N LYS A 33 -33.97 -7.15 30.24
CA LYS A 33 -33.98 -8.08 29.08
C LYS A 33 -32.88 -7.68 28.08
N LEU A 34 -32.03 -8.65 27.71
CA LEU A 34 -30.97 -8.50 26.72
C LEU A 34 -31.55 -8.73 25.30
N TYR A 35 -31.27 -7.83 24.37
CA TYR A 35 -31.68 -7.93 22.98
C TYR A 35 -30.47 -8.10 22.10
N ILE A 36 -30.56 -8.92 21.05
CA ILE A 36 -29.50 -9.20 20.10
C ILE A 36 -29.95 -8.69 18.73
N LYS A 37 -29.07 -7.92 18.08
CA LYS A 37 -29.20 -7.52 16.67
C LYS A 37 -27.91 -7.84 15.92
N THR A 38 -28.03 -8.03 14.62
CA THR A 38 -26.90 -8.26 13.71
C THR A 38 -26.86 -7.13 12.67
N ILE A 39 -25.67 -6.63 12.39
CA ILE A 39 -25.40 -5.68 11.30
C ILE A 39 -24.72 -6.46 10.21
N ASP A 40 -25.37 -6.56 9.06
CA ASP A 40 -24.77 -7.06 7.83
C ASP A 40 -24.24 -5.90 6.97
N GLU A 41 -23.28 -6.16 6.07
CA GLU A 41 -22.69 -5.11 5.21
C GLU A 41 -23.73 -4.35 4.37
N ILE A 42 -24.90 -4.95 4.11
CA ILE A 42 -25.99 -4.35 3.32
C ILE A 42 -26.79 -3.34 4.15
N ASP A 43 -26.91 -3.55 5.46
CA ASP A 43 -27.66 -2.68 6.38
C ASP A 43 -26.91 -1.39 6.75
N ILE A 44 -25.64 -1.29 6.37
CA ILE A 44 -24.78 -0.11 6.60
C ILE A 44 -25.43 1.18 6.04
N LEU A 45 -26.08 1.09 4.89
CA LEU A 45 -26.73 2.23 4.25
C LEU A 45 -28.00 2.71 4.99
N GLU A 46 -28.73 1.81 5.60
CA GLU A 46 -29.99 2.12 6.29
C GLU A 46 -29.76 2.55 7.74
N ALA A 47 -28.82 1.92 8.43
CA ALA A 47 -28.46 2.28 9.80
C ALA A 47 -27.78 3.67 9.88
N GLN A 48 -27.05 4.10 8.85
CA GLN A 48 -26.48 5.45 8.79
C GLN A 48 -27.56 6.52 8.62
N ARG A 49 -28.60 6.28 7.82
CA ARG A 49 -29.76 7.19 7.72
C ARG A 49 -30.52 7.31 9.04
N LEU A 50 -30.57 6.23 9.81
CA LEU A 50 -31.22 6.20 11.12
C LEU A 50 -30.35 6.91 12.18
N ALA A 51 -29.01 6.78 12.10
CA ALA A 51 -28.09 7.47 12.99
C ALA A 51 -28.11 8.99 12.77
N GLU A 52 -28.09 9.45 11.52
CA GLU A 52 -28.17 10.88 11.18
C GLU A 52 -29.49 11.52 11.63
N ALA A 53 -30.60 10.77 11.59
CA ALA A 53 -31.90 11.24 12.07
C ALA A 53 -31.97 11.30 13.61
N GLN A 54 -31.11 10.58 14.34
CA GLN A 54 -31.10 10.49 15.80
C GLN A 54 -29.95 11.26 16.46
N ASP A 55 -28.85 11.56 15.75
CA ASP A 55 -27.68 12.34 16.25
C ASP A 55 -28.06 13.77 16.73
N ALA A 56 -29.26 14.23 16.41
CA ALA A 56 -29.80 15.48 16.92
C ALA A 56 -30.17 15.44 18.43
N GLN A 57 -30.04 14.30 19.14
CA GLN A 57 -30.65 14.15 20.47
C GLN A 57 -29.72 13.92 21.66
N SER A 58 -28.45 13.56 21.53
CA SER A 58 -27.55 13.50 22.71
C SER A 58 -26.07 13.50 22.30
N PRO A 59 -25.28 14.48 22.77
CA PRO A 59 -23.83 14.44 22.57
C PRO A 59 -23.24 13.25 23.34
N VAL A 60 -22.64 12.30 22.63
CA VAL A 60 -21.88 11.20 23.25
C VAL A 60 -20.66 11.82 23.94
N ASN A 61 -20.40 11.40 25.18
CA ASN A 61 -19.17 11.79 25.86
C ASN A 61 -17.95 11.26 25.09
N THR A 62 -17.16 12.16 24.52
CA THR A 62 -15.99 11.83 23.69
C THR A 62 -15.00 10.92 24.43
N GLU A 63 -14.81 11.09 25.73
CA GLU A 63 -13.91 10.26 26.55
C GLU A 63 -14.43 8.82 26.64
N ASN A 64 -15.74 8.64 26.87
CA ASN A 64 -16.37 7.32 26.91
C ASN A 64 -16.31 6.64 25.52
N TRP A 65 -16.52 7.41 24.44
CA TRP A 65 -16.44 6.92 23.07
C TRP A 65 -15.05 6.35 22.75
N GLU A 66 -14.00 7.11 23.03
CA GLU A 66 -12.63 6.66 22.81
C GLU A 66 -12.22 5.50 23.73
N ALA A 67 -12.70 5.50 24.97
CA ALA A 67 -12.45 4.40 25.90
C ALA A 67 -13.14 3.11 25.44
N ALA A 68 -14.39 3.19 24.97
CA ALA A 68 -15.13 2.07 24.42
C ALA A 68 -14.45 1.51 23.15
N LYS A 69 -14.00 2.38 22.23
CA LYS A 69 -13.23 1.95 21.05
C LYS A 69 -11.94 1.21 21.44
N ARG A 70 -11.19 1.71 22.43
CA ARG A 70 -9.98 1.01 22.93
C ARG A 70 -10.33 -0.37 23.48
N THR A 71 -11.40 -0.51 24.25
CA THR A 71 -11.85 -1.79 24.80
C THR A 71 -12.27 -2.75 23.67
N LEU A 72 -13.03 -2.28 22.69
CA LEU A 72 -13.45 -3.08 21.55
C LEU A 72 -12.20 -3.55 20.75
N LYS A 73 -11.30 -2.65 20.41
CA LYS A 73 -10.06 -3.00 19.68
C LYS A 73 -9.18 -3.99 20.45
N GLN A 74 -9.11 -3.87 21.76
CA GLN A 74 -8.37 -4.82 22.60
C GLN A 74 -9.02 -6.22 22.59
N GLY A 75 -10.34 -6.29 22.77
CA GLY A 75 -11.06 -7.56 22.70
C GLY A 75 -10.94 -8.24 21.33
N ILE A 76 -10.93 -7.47 20.24
CA ILE A 76 -10.67 -7.97 18.88
C ILE A 76 -9.24 -8.53 18.78
N ARG A 77 -8.22 -7.83 19.30
CA ARG A 77 -6.82 -8.35 19.31
C ARG A 77 -6.69 -9.66 20.09
N GLU A 78 -7.49 -9.82 21.13
CA GLU A 78 -7.57 -11.05 21.91
C GLU A 78 -8.47 -12.12 21.26
N MET A 79 -9.09 -11.79 20.12
CA MET A 79 -10.01 -12.67 19.37
C MET A 79 -11.18 -13.18 20.23
N GLN A 80 -11.76 -12.26 21.01
CA GLN A 80 -12.92 -12.55 21.86
C GLN A 80 -14.21 -12.67 21.01
N GLY A 81 -15.11 -13.58 21.38
CA GLY A 81 -16.40 -13.74 20.69
C GLY A 81 -17.44 -12.70 21.11
N SER A 82 -17.29 -12.03 22.24
CA SER A 82 -18.16 -10.97 22.72
C SER A 82 -17.37 -10.05 23.66
N ILE A 83 -17.53 -8.75 23.49
CA ILE A 83 -16.77 -7.72 24.18
C ILE A 83 -17.74 -6.79 24.89
N ASP A 84 -17.70 -6.76 26.22
CA ASP A 84 -18.54 -5.91 27.05
C ASP A 84 -18.08 -4.45 26.99
N ILE A 85 -18.98 -3.55 26.61
CA ILE A 85 -18.77 -2.09 26.58
C ILE A 85 -19.87 -1.33 27.32
N SER A 86 -20.71 -2.02 28.11
CA SER A 86 -21.88 -1.48 28.78
C SER A 86 -21.54 -0.27 29.69
N GLN A 87 -20.37 -0.29 30.31
CA GLN A 87 -19.90 0.80 31.22
C GLN A 87 -19.68 2.14 30.54
N TYR A 88 -19.58 2.18 29.21
CA TYR A 88 -19.32 3.42 28.45
C TYR A 88 -20.59 4.11 27.96
N GLU A 89 -21.75 3.48 28.15
CA GLU A 89 -23.06 4.02 27.79
C GLU A 89 -23.17 4.50 26.33
N ILE A 90 -22.57 3.76 25.37
CA ILE A 90 -22.64 4.09 23.96
C ILE A 90 -24.08 3.88 23.45
N PRO A 91 -24.72 4.90 22.83
CA PRO A 91 -26.07 4.79 22.31
C PRO A 91 -26.19 3.68 21.24
N GLU A 92 -27.27 2.89 21.29
CA GLU A 92 -27.52 1.83 20.29
C GLU A 92 -27.53 2.39 18.86
N ALA A 93 -28.13 3.54 18.66
CA ALA A 93 -28.22 4.19 17.35
C ALA A 93 -26.85 4.48 16.71
N SER A 94 -25.80 4.60 17.52
CA SER A 94 -24.44 4.92 17.03
C SER A 94 -23.59 3.68 16.75
N ILE A 95 -24.14 2.45 16.87
CA ILE A 95 -23.37 1.20 16.78
C ILE A 95 -22.54 1.11 15.49
N LEU A 96 -23.10 1.50 14.37
CA LEU A 96 -22.42 1.39 13.08
C LEU A 96 -21.22 2.31 13.00
N LYS A 97 -21.42 3.61 13.28
CA LYS A 97 -20.35 4.60 13.33
C LYS A 97 -19.25 4.14 14.29
N PHE A 98 -19.64 3.75 15.50
CA PHE A 98 -18.75 3.25 16.54
C PHE A 98 -17.90 2.06 16.09
N TYR A 99 -18.53 1.07 15.47
CA TYR A 99 -17.86 -0.16 15.02
C TYR A 99 -16.91 0.12 13.84
N LEU A 100 -17.39 0.85 12.82
CA LEU A 100 -16.57 1.19 11.65
C LEU A 100 -15.36 2.08 12.02
N GLU A 101 -15.55 3.07 12.88
CA GLU A 101 -14.42 3.86 13.38
C GLU A 101 -13.38 2.96 14.07
N ALA A 102 -13.82 2.05 14.94
CA ALA A 102 -12.91 1.17 15.66
C ALA A 102 -12.07 0.29 14.72
N ILE A 103 -12.69 -0.34 13.70
CA ILE A 103 -11.97 -1.24 12.79
C ILE A 103 -11.17 -0.47 11.72
N PHE A 104 -11.67 0.64 11.21
CA PHE A 104 -10.96 1.43 10.19
C PHE A 104 -9.78 2.22 10.78
N GLU A 105 -9.83 2.57 12.06
CA GLU A 105 -8.66 3.14 12.77
C GLU A 105 -7.55 2.12 13.04
N SER A 106 -7.84 0.84 12.91
CA SER A 106 -6.92 -0.26 13.21
C SER A 106 -6.81 -1.23 12.04
N PRO A 107 -6.24 -0.80 10.89
CA PRO A 107 -6.16 -1.62 9.69
C PRO A 107 -5.38 -2.94 9.85
N GLU A 108 -4.58 -3.05 10.92
CA GLU A 108 -3.90 -4.28 11.32
C GLU A 108 -4.86 -5.39 11.79
N LEU A 109 -6.12 -5.04 12.09
CA LEU A 109 -7.17 -6.00 12.46
C LEU A 109 -7.86 -6.58 11.22
N PHE A 110 -7.09 -6.99 10.23
CA PHE A 110 -7.54 -7.47 8.90
C PHE A 110 -8.46 -8.70 8.97
N TYR A 111 -8.48 -9.39 10.08
CA TYR A 111 -9.28 -10.60 10.33
C TYR A 111 -10.67 -10.31 10.90
N VAL A 112 -11.10 -9.04 10.88
CA VAL A 112 -12.43 -8.59 11.25
C VAL A 112 -13.12 -7.96 10.05
N VAL A 113 -14.38 -8.30 9.81
CA VAL A 113 -15.18 -7.71 8.74
C VAL A 113 -16.06 -6.56 9.25
N SER A 114 -16.60 -5.75 8.33
CA SER A 114 -17.49 -4.62 8.63
C SER A 114 -18.90 -5.09 9.03
N ALA A 115 -19.00 -6.21 9.75
CA ALA A 115 -20.22 -6.78 10.27
C ALA A 115 -20.04 -7.21 11.73
N CYS A 116 -21.07 -7.09 12.54
CA CYS A 116 -21.05 -7.54 13.93
C CYS A 116 -22.45 -7.87 14.42
N SER A 117 -22.53 -8.69 15.46
CA SER A 117 -23.72 -8.78 16.30
C SER A 117 -23.51 -7.96 17.57
N TYR A 118 -24.55 -7.39 18.11
CA TYR A 118 -24.45 -6.64 19.36
C TYR A 118 -25.66 -6.85 20.24
N THR A 119 -25.47 -6.62 21.52
CA THR A 119 -26.55 -6.61 22.51
C THR A 119 -26.76 -5.21 23.05
N TYR A 120 -27.99 -4.89 23.41
CA TYR A 120 -28.30 -3.61 24.01
C TYR A 120 -29.24 -3.77 25.22
N ILE A 121 -29.21 -2.80 26.09
CA ILE A 121 -30.07 -2.72 27.30
C ILE A 121 -30.73 -1.35 27.39
N PRO A 122 -31.90 -1.26 28.02
CA PRO A 122 -32.51 0.03 28.36
C PRO A 122 -31.65 0.79 29.37
N SER A 123 -31.53 2.11 29.18
CA SER A 123 -30.89 3.04 30.11
C SER A 123 -31.79 4.26 30.32
N SER A 124 -31.45 5.11 31.30
CA SER A 124 -32.14 6.39 31.54
C SER A 124 -32.03 7.37 30.37
N SER A 125 -31.00 7.20 29.52
CA SER A 125 -30.74 8.03 28.32
C SER A 125 -31.26 7.38 27.03
N GLY A 126 -31.95 6.23 27.11
CA GLY A 126 -32.40 5.47 25.96
C GLY A 126 -31.86 4.05 25.95
N ARG A 127 -31.56 3.52 24.77
CA ARG A 127 -30.91 2.21 24.62
C ARG A 127 -29.41 2.38 24.48
N ILE A 128 -28.63 1.58 25.19
CA ILE A 128 -27.18 1.57 25.13
C ILE A 128 -26.66 0.20 24.73
N ILE A 129 -25.53 0.17 24.03
CA ILE A 129 -24.85 -1.07 23.65
C ILE A 129 -24.28 -1.70 24.91
N SER A 130 -24.61 -2.96 25.15
CA SER A 130 -24.08 -3.75 26.26
C SER A 130 -22.83 -4.51 25.84
N SER A 131 -22.87 -5.22 24.71
CA SER A 131 -21.69 -5.90 24.17
C SER A 131 -21.68 -5.90 22.65
N VAL A 132 -20.49 -6.03 22.07
CA VAL A 132 -20.27 -6.22 20.63
C VAL A 132 -19.61 -7.57 20.39
N SER A 133 -20.15 -8.35 19.47
CA SER A 133 -19.59 -9.61 18.98
C SER A 133 -19.10 -9.39 17.55
N PRO A 134 -17.77 -9.19 17.34
CA PRO A 134 -17.22 -9.00 16.01
C PRO A 134 -17.45 -10.22 15.13
N CYS A 135 -17.69 -10.02 13.86
CA CYS A 135 -17.63 -11.06 12.85
C CYS A 135 -16.22 -11.16 12.30
N TYR A 136 -15.63 -12.34 12.36
CA TYR A 136 -14.26 -12.61 11.96
C TYR A 136 -14.17 -13.22 10.56
N THR A 137 -12.98 -13.20 9.98
CA THR A 137 -12.62 -13.89 8.75
C THR A 137 -11.22 -14.47 8.85
N VAL A 138 -11.01 -15.67 8.32
CA VAL A 138 -9.70 -16.32 8.25
C VAL A 138 -9.11 -16.18 6.85
N ASN A 139 -9.93 -16.39 5.81
CA ASN A 139 -9.51 -16.36 4.41
C ASN A 139 -9.88 -15.07 3.65
N GLY A 140 -10.55 -14.11 4.31
CA GLY A 140 -10.96 -12.82 3.74
C GLY A 140 -12.31 -12.85 3.03
N SER A 141 -12.93 -14.00 2.85
CA SER A 141 -14.23 -14.18 2.20
C SER A 141 -15.25 -14.92 3.04
N ASP A 142 -14.80 -15.70 4.03
CA ASP A 142 -15.66 -16.34 5.01
C ASP A 142 -16.09 -15.37 6.12
N ARG A 143 -17.12 -15.74 6.84
CA ARG A 143 -17.58 -15.03 8.03
C ARG A 143 -17.80 -16.02 9.14
N VAL A 144 -17.15 -15.80 10.26
CA VAL A 144 -17.26 -16.64 11.45
C VAL A 144 -17.52 -15.80 12.70
N ASP A 145 -18.55 -16.12 13.45
CA ASP A 145 -18.90 -15.43 14.70
C ASP A 145 -17.97 -15.86 15.85
N ARG A 146 -17.32 -17.00 15.71
CA ARG A 146 -16.43 -17.55 16.74
C ARG A 146 -15.28 -18.32 16.11
N LEU A 147 -14.06 -17.87 16.40
CA LEU A 147 -12.82 -18.50 15.95
C LEU A 147 -12.51 -19.77 16.76
N THR A 148 -12.13 -20.85 16.07
CA THR A 148 -11.49 -22.03 16.67
C THR A 148 -10.02 -21.72 17.06
N ASP A 149 -9.36 -22.63 17.75
CA ASP A 149 -7.95 -22.45 18.07
C ASP A 149 -7.06 -22.55 16.82
N GLU A 150 -7.46 -23.35 15.85
CA GLU A 150 -6.83 -23.44 14.52
C GLU A 150 -6.95 -22.12 13.76
N ASP A 151 -8.13 -21.51 13.71
CA ASP A 151 -8.36 -20.20 13.08
C ASP A 151 -7.48 -19.13 13.72
N LYS A 152 -7.41 -19.10 15.05
CA LYS A 152 -6.56 -18.15 15.78
C LYS A 152 -5.08 -18.36 15.49
N GLN A 153 -4.65 -19.60 15.31
CA GLN A 153 -3.26 -19.90 14.94
C GLN A 153 -2.96 -19.42 13.52
N GLU A 154 -3.86 -19.65 12.57
CA GLU A 154 -3.71 -19.18 11.20
C GLU A 154 -3.66 -17.65 11.12
N ILE A 155 -4.56 -16.96 11.81
CA ILE A 155 -4.54 -15.49 11.90
C ILE A 155 -3.19 -14.98 12.44
N ARG A 156 -2.63 -15.60 13.47
CA ARG A 156 -1.30 -15.22 14.02
C ARG A 156 -0.18 -15.45 13.01
N GLN A 157 -0.24 -16.49 12.19
CA GLN A 157 0.71 -16.70 11.10
C GLN A 157 0.57 -15.61 10.04
N GLN A 158 -0.66 -15.28 9.64
CA GLN A 158 -0.93 -14.17 8.71
C GLN A 158 -0.45 -12.83 9.26
N GLN A 159 -0.63 -12.56 10.56
CA GLN A 159 -0.07 -11.37 11.21
C GLN A 159 1.46 -11.32 11.08
N THR A 160 2.14 -12.45 11.29
CA THR A 160 3.61 -12.54 11.13
C THR A 160 4.04 -12.23 9.69
N VAL A 161 3.34 -12.78 8.70
CA VAL A 161 3.60 -12.52 7.28
C VAL A 161 3.37 -11.05 6.93
N LEU A 162 2.29 -10.45 7.45
CA LEU A 162 2.00 -9.02 7.25
C LEU A 162 3.11 -8.15 7.84
N GLU A 163 3.55 -8.42 9.07
CA GLU A 163 4.64 -7.66 9.70
C GLU A 163 5.95 -7.73 8.91
N GLN A 164 6.30 -8.90 8.36
CA GLN A 164 7.45 -9.05 7.49
C GLN A 164 7.31 -8.21 6.21
N LYS A 165 6.13 -8.22 5.60
CA LYS A 165 5.85 -7.42 4.40
C LYS A 165 5.90 -5.91 4.68
N LEU A 166 5.33 -5.48 5.81
CA LEU A 166 5.41 -4.08 6.24
C LEU A 166 6.86 -3.65 6.46
N ALA A 167 7.67 -4.48 7.12
CA ALA A 167 9.09 -4.20 7.33
C ALA A 167 9.85 -4.08 5.99
N GLU A 168 9.57 -4.97 5.01
CA GLU A 168 10.14 -4.90 3.66
C GLU A 168 9.82 -3.58 2.96
N ILE A 169 8.56 -3.15 3.00
CA ILE A 169 8.11 -1.90 2.38
C ILE A 169 8.76 -0.71 3.08
N MET A 170 8.73 -0.69 4.41
CA MET A 170 9.24 0.43 5.21
C MET A 170 10.77 0.60 5.13
N GLN A 171 11.53 -0.45 4.83
CA GLN A 171 12.98 -0.34 4.57
C GLN A 171 13.29 0.58 3.37
N LYS A 172 12.36 0.73 2.44
CA LYS A 172 12.50 1.58 1.26
C LYS A 172 12.01 3.02 1.51
N VAL A 173 11.33 3.27 2.63
CA VAL A 173 10.83 4.59 3.02
C VAL A 173 11.84 5.23 3.95
N ARG A 174 12.42 6.35 3.53
CA ARG A 174 13.35 7.11 4.37
C ARG A 174 12.64 7.71 5.58
N SER A 175 13.20 7.53 6.76
CA SER A 175 12.63 8.09 8.00
C SER A 175 12.78 9.61 8.09
N ASP A 176 13.75 10.19 7.40
CA ASP A 176 14.11 11.62 7.40
C ASP A 176 13.50 12.44 6.25
N CYS A 177 12.68 11.83 5.40
CA CYS A 177 11.98 12.54 4.34
C CYS A 177 10.66 13.17 4.82
N SER A 178 10.13 14.11 4.01
CA SER A 178 8.86 14.78 4.29
C SER A 178 7.68 13.79 4.34
N ASP A 179 6.61 14.14 5.04
CA ASP A 179 5.40 13.32 5.07
C ASP A 179 4.74 13.23 3.69
N LEU A 180 4.88 14.27 2.85
CA LEU A 180 4.48 14.23 1.45
C LEU A 180 5.24 13.12 0.68
N THR A 181 6.56 13.03 0.86
CA THR A 181 7.38 11.98 0.23
C THR A 181 6.96 10.59 0.66
N LYS A 182 6.74 10.39 1.97
CA LYS A 182 6.26 9.11 2.50
C LYS A 182 4.89 8.76 1.93
N ALA A 183 3.95 9.71 1.96
CA ALA A 183 2.60 9.51 1.43
C ALA A 183 2.63 9.15 -0.06
N MET A 184 3.40 9.87 -0.88
CA MET A 184 3.51 9.61 -2.31
C MET A 184 4.15 8.25 -2.61
N TYR A 185 5.23 7.91 -1.92
CA TYR A 185 5.90 6.62 -2.12
C TYR A 185 4.96 5.44 -1.78
N LEU A 186 4.24 5.52 -0.66
CA LEU A 186 3.34 4.47 -0.20
C LEU A 186 2.08 4.35 -1.07
N HIS A 187 1.58 5.48 -1.57
CA HIS A 187 0.53 5.53 -2.58
C HIS A 187 0.95 4.78 -3.85
N ASP A 188 2.09 5.15 -4.42
CA ASP A 188 2.60 4.55 -5.66
C ASP A 188 2.95 3.08 -5.48
N TYR A 189 3.43 2.69 -4.28
CA TYR A 189 3.68 1.29 -3.97
C TYR A 189 2.41 0.45 -4.14
N ILE A 190 1.29 0.88 -3.59
CA ILE A 190 0.02 0.16 -3.72
C ILE A 190 -0.44 0.18 -5.17
N ALA A 191 -0.47 1.35 -5.81
CA ALA A 191 -0.94 1.48 -7.20
C ALA A 191 -0.15 0.66 -8.22
N VAL A 192 1.15 0.36 -7.94
CA VAL A 192 2.00 -0.44 -8.83
C VAL A 192 1.96 -1.95 -8.54
N HIS A 193 1.76 -2.32 -7.27
CA HIS A 193 1.90 -3.72 -6.83
C HIS A 193 0.58 -4.42 -6.54
N CYS A 194 -0.53 -3.69 -6.61
CA CYS A 194 -1.85 -4.24 -6.33
C CYS A 194 -2.79 -3.99 -7.52
N GLU A 195 -3.85 -4.78 -7.60
CA GLU A 195 -4.88 -4.68 -8.63
C GLU A 195 -6.28 -4.71 -8.01
N TYR A 196 -7.23 -4.05 -8.65
CA TYR A 196 -8.61 -4.03 -8.17
C TYR A 196 -9.28 -5.40 -8.30
N ASP A 197 -9.84 -5.89 -7.19
CA ASP A 197 -10.56 -7.17 -7.16
C ASP A 197 -11.93 -7.07 -7.85
N SER A 198 -11.99 -7.53 -9.11
CA SER A 198 -13.24 -7.56 -9.88
C SER A 198 -14.28 -8.54 -9.33
N THR A 199 -13.90 -9.46 -8.43
CA THR A 199 -14.83 -10.38 -7.76
C THR A 199 -15.52 -9.73 -6.55
N LEU A 200 -15.05 -8.55 -6.14
CA LEU A 200 -15.54 -7.76 -5.01
C LEU A 200 -15.45 -8.48 -3.66
N THR A 201 -14.49 -9.37 -3.51
CA THR A 201 -14.37 -10.28 -2.36
C THR A 201 -13.49 -9.70 -1.25
N PHE A 202 -12.27 -9.22 -1.60
CA PHE A 202 -11.26 -8.86 -0.60
C PHE A 202 -11.32 -7.40 -0.20
N ARG A 203 -11.49 -7.14 1.11
CA ARG A 203 -11.77 -5.82 1.67
C ARG A 203 -10.79 -5.37 2.74
N ASP A 204 -9.70 -6.11 2.96
CA ASP A 204 -8.79 -5.91 4.07
C ASP A 204 -7.35 -5.60 3.62
N ALA A 205 -6.56 -5.04 4.55
CA ALA A 205 -5.19 -4.64 4.29
C ALA A 205 -4.24 -5.83 4.03
N TYR A 206 -4.50 -6.99 4.63
CA TYR A 206 -3.64 -8.16 4.46
C TYR A 206 -3.70 -8.68 3.02
N ARG A 207 -4.92 -8.91 2.49
CA ARG A 207 -5.10 -9.41 1.11
C ARG A 207 -4.57 -8.40 0.10
N MET A 208 -4.75 -7.11 0.39
CA MET A 208 -4.18 -6.07 -0.45
C MET A 208 -2.66 -6.12 -0.51
N LEU A 209 -1.98 -6.21 0.63
CA LEU A 209 -0.51 -6.14 0.68
C LEU A 209 0.19 -7.48 0.40
N ILE A 210 -0.45 -8.61 0.67
CA ILE A 210 0.14 -9.95 0.52
C ILE A 210 -0.29 -10.60 -0.80
N ASN A 211 -1.59 -10.56 -1.11
CA ASN A 211 -2.12 -11.16 -2.33
C ASN A 211 -2.10 -10.18 -3.52
N GLY A 212 -1.89 -8.88 -3.26
CA GLY A 212 -1.87 -7.83 -4.28
C GLY A 212 -3.25 -7.53 -4.86
N THR A 213 -4.34 -7.79 -4.13
CA THR A 213 -5.68 -7.56 -4.66
C THR A 213 -6.69 -7.19 -3.58
N GLY A 214 -7.62 -6.30 -3.93
CA GLY A 214 -8.70 -5.86 -3.05
C GLY A 214 -9.61 -4.82 -3.69
N VAL A 215 -10.72 -4.53 -3.05
CA VAL A 215 -11.62 -3.43 -3.44
C VAL A 215 -11.22 -2.11 -2.75
N CYS A 216 -11.93 -1.03 -2.99
CA CYS A 216 -11.64 0.31 -2.43
C CYS A 216 -11.35 0.29 -0.92
N GLN A 217 -12.09 -0.50 -0.13
CA GLN A 217 -11.83 -0.64 1.31
C GLN A 217 -10.46 -1.27 1.59
N GLY A 218 -10.04 -2.28 0.81
CA GLY A 218 -8.71 -2.88 0.90
C GLY A 218 -7.60 -1.87 0.59
N TYR A 219 -7.77 -1.07 -0.48
CA TYR A 219 -6.86 0.03 -0.82
C TYR A 219 -6.72 1.04 0.32
N MET A 220 -7.85 1.54 0.82
CA MET A 220 -7.88 2.53 1.91
C MET A 220 -7.22 1.98 3.18
N LEU A 221 -7.55 0.75 3.60
CA LEU A 221 -7.00 0.15 4.81
C LEU A 221 -5.51 -0.16 4.67
N ALA A 222 -5.06 -0.69 3.52
CA ALA A 222 -3.65 -0.95 3.26
C ALA A 222 -2.83 0.35 3.25
N TYR A 223 -3.33 1.39 2.59
CA TYR A 223 -2.65 2.67 2.54
C TYR A 223 -2.54 3.31 3.93
N ARG A 224 -3.62 3.31 4.71
CA ARG A 224 -3.62 3.80 6.09
C ARG A 224 -2.70 2.99 7.01
N LEU A 225 -2.63 1.66 6.83
CA LEU A 225 -1.70 0.83 7.58
C LEU A 225 -0.24 1.24 7.32
N LEU A 226 0.12 1.47 6.06
CA LEU A 226 1.44 1.93 5.67
C LEU A 226 1.73 3.34 6.18
N LEU A 227 0.78 4.28 6.06
CA LEU A 227 0.91 5.64 6.58
C LEU A 227 1.11 5.65 8.10
N ASN A 228 0.33 4.85 8.86
CA ASN A 228 0.49 4.71 10.30
C ASN A 228 1.90 4.22 10.67
N ARG A 229 2.45 3.26 9.92
CA ARG A 229 3.83 2.78 10.12
C ARG A 229 4.89 3.84 9.78
N ALA A 230 4.61 4.70 8.83
CA ALA A 230 5.47 5.83 8.45
C ALA A 230 5.34 7.04 9.38
N GLY A 231 4.40 7.02 10.34
CA GLY A 231 4.12 8.14 11.25
C GLY A 231 3.35 9.30 10.60
N VAL A 232 2.67 9.06 9.48
CA VAL A 232 1.86 10.04 8.76
C VAL A 232 0.41 9.95 9.23
N THR A 233 -0.16 11.06 9.67
CA THR A 233 -1.55 11.14 10.14
C THR A 233 -2.52 10.95 8.99
N SER A 234 -3.47 10.04 9.15
CA SER A 234 -4.47 9.72 8.13
C SER A 234 -5.85 9.43 8.71
N SER A 235 -6.87 9.65 7.90
CA SER A 235 -8.27 9.29 8.18
C SER A 235 -8.90 8.69 6.90
N TRP A 236 -10.21 8.54 6.90
CA TRP A 236 -10.96 7.98 5.77
C TRP A 236 -12.22 8.80 5.49
N VAL A 237 -12.71 8.67 4.26
CA VAL A 237 -14.00 9.20 3.81
C VAL A 237 -14.74 8.10 3.11
N GLN A 238 -16.04 7.99 3.38
CA GLN A 238 -16.95 7.08 2.70
C GLN A 238 -18.08 7.87 2.05
N SER A 239 -18.46 7.49 0.84
CA SER A 239 -19.68 7.95 0.17
C SER A 239 -20.60 6.77 -0.11
N ASN A 240 -21.82 6.86 0.40
CA ASN A 240 -22.82 5.80 0.22
C ASN A 240 -23.36 5.79 -1.23
N SER A 241 -23.58 6.94 -1.81
CA SER A 241 -24.06 7.06 -3.20
C SER A 241 -23.05 6.52 -4.22
N LEU A 242 -21.75 6.72 -3.96
CA LEU A 242 -20.68 6.17 -4.78
C LEU A 242 -20.37 4.70 -4.44
N ARG A 243 -20.81 4.20 -3.27
CA ARG A 243 -20.39 2.90 -2.71
C ARG A 243 -18.87 2.79 -2.66
N HIS A 244 -18.24 3.83 -2.17
CA HIS A 244 -16.79 4.01 -2.25
C HIS A 244 -16.23 4.57 -0.96
N VAL A 245 -14.98 4.19 -0.67
CA VAL A 245 -14.23 4.67 0.49
C VAL A 245 -12.79 4.96 0.05
N TRP A 246 -12.23 6.06 0.58
CA TRP A 246 -10.86 6.50 0.29
C TRP A 246 -10.22 7.16 1.51
N SER A 247 -8.98 7.62 1.38
CA SER A 247 -8.20 8.14 2.48
C SER A 247 -8.18 9.68 2.53
N LEU A 248 -8.01 10.19 3.76
CA LEU A 248 -7.54 11.54 4.05
C LEU A 248 -6.14 11.46 4.65
N VAL A 249 -5.29 12.41 4.31
CA VAL A 249 -3.92 12.51 4.84
C VAL A 249 -3.66 13.93 5.31
N GLN A 250 -3.03 14.08 6.48
CA GLN A 250 -2.60 15.37 6.98
C GLN A 250 -1.13 15.62 6.63
N LEU A 251 -0.87 16.70 5.89
CA LEU A 251 0.46 17.15 5.51
C LEU A 251 0.62 18.62 5.92
N ASP A 252 1.69 18.92 6.64
CA ASP A 252 1.97 20.28 7.13
C ASP A 252 0.77 20.95 7.85
N GLY A 253 -0.02 20.14 8.57
CA GLY A 253 -1.21 20.59 9.30
C GLY A 253 -2.48 20.75 8.47
N ALA A 254 -2.42 20.61 7.14
CA ALA A 254 -3.57 20.64 6.24
C ALA A 254 -4.01 19.23 5.83
N TRP A 255 -5.32 19.03 5.64
CA TRP A 255 -5.87 17.76 5.19
C TRP A 255 -6.09 17.75 3.67
N TYR A 256 -5.89 16.58 3.06
CA TYR A 256 -6.04 16.33 1.63
C TYR A 256 -6.73 15.00 1.38
N HIS A 257 -7.54 14.92 0.33
CA HIS A 257 -8.05 13.65 -0.17
C HIS A 257 -6.97 12.92 -0.95
N ILE A 258 -6.92 11.59 -0.78
CA ILE A 258 -6.11 10.66 -1.57
C ILE A 258 -6.95 9.41 -1.87
N ASP A 259 -7.15 9.12 -3.16
CA ASP A 259 -7.85 7.93 -3.59
C ASP A 259 -6.94 7.03 -4.43
N VAL A 260 -6.25 6.12 -3.77
CA VAL A 260 -5.35 5.17 -4.41
C VAL A 260 -6.09 4.23 -5.38
N THR A 261 -7.35 3.92 -5.09
CA THR A 261 -8.17 3.05 -5.95
C THR A 261 -8.39 3.64 -7.33
N TRP A 262 -8.66 4.95 -7.39
CA TRP A 262 -8.91 5.64 -8.65
C TRP A 262 -7.63 6.16 -9.33
N ASP A 263 -6.51 6.20 -8.60
CA ASP A 263 -5.18 6.44 -9.13
C ASP A 263 -4.49 5.16 -9.60
N ASP A 264 -5.03 3.98 -9.26
CA ASP A 264 -4.53 2.70 -9.77
C ASP A 264 -4.70 2.64 -11.30
N SER A 265 -3.57 2.55 -11.97
CA SER A 265 -3.50 2.60 -13.42
C SER A 265 -3.94 1.27 -14.04
N THR A 266 -4.70 1.35 -15.13
CA THR A 266 -4.97 0.18 -15.97
C THR A 266 -3.74 -0.30 -16.75
N TRP A 267 -2.63 0.47 -16.72
CA TRP A 267 -1.38 0.14 -17.35
C TRP A 267 -0.40 -0.44 -16.35
N PHE A 268 0.19 -1.57 -16.68
CA PHE A 268 1.16 -2.28 -15.85
C PHE A 268 2.37 -1.39 -15.49
N ALA A 269 2.78 -1.43 -14.23
CA ALA A 269 3.90 -0.67 -13.68
C ALA A 269 3.74 0.87 -13.73
N LYS A 270 2.51 1.36 -13.80
CA LYS A 270 2.18 2.78 -13.80
C LYS A 270 1.38 3.17 -12.55
N SER A 271 1.51 4.41 -12.12
CA SER A 271 0.78 5.01 -11.01
C SER A 271 0.25 6.37 -11.41
N GLY A 272 -1.06 6.55 -11.44
CA GLY A 272 -1.69 7.85 -11.59
C GLY A 272 -1.59 8.69 -10.32
N ARG A 273 -1.86 10.00 -10.41
CA ARG A 273 -1.94 10.90 -9.24
C ARG A 273 -3.00 11.97 -9.41
N LYS A 274 -4.06 11.66 -10.13
CA LYS A 274 -5.20 12.59 -10.30
C LYS A 274 -5.94 12.81 -9.00
N TYR A 275 -5.96 11.81 -8.13
CA TYR A 275 -6.66 11.81 -6.85
C TYR A 275 -5.70 11.87 -5.65
N PHE A 276 -4.43 12.21 -5.87
CA PHE A 276 -3.42 12.31 -4.83
C PHE A 276 -3.30 13.74 -4.31
N CYS A 277 -3.49 13.96 -2.99
CA CYS A 277 -3.34 15.26 -2.31
C CYS A 277 -4.18 16.38 -2.95
N ILE A 278 -5.50 16.21 -3.00
CA ILE A 278 -6.42 17.21 -3.55
C ILE A 278 -7.39 17.76 -2.51
N SER A 279 -7.86 18.99 -2.76
CA SER A 279 -8.90 19.61 -1.95
C SER A 279 -10.25 18.92 -2.16
N GLU A 280 -11.16 19.08 -1.19
CA GLU A 280 -12.54 18.61 -1.31
C GLU A 280 -13.25 19.23 -2.54
N GLU A 281 -13.02 20.52 -2.81
CA GLU A 281 -13.57 21.18 -3.99
C GLU A 281 -13.10 20.51 -5.29
N LYS A 282 -11.80 20.18 -5.40
CA LYS A 282 -11.27 19.49 -6.57
C LYS A 282 -11.79 18.06 -6.65
N MET A 283 -11.89 17.34 -5.52
CA MET A 283 -12.44 15.98 -5.46
C MET A 283 -13.90 15.94 -5.95
N LYS A 284 -14.71 16.92 -5.56
CA LYS A 284 -16.12 17.08 -5.99
C LYS A 284 -16.28 17.65 -7.39
N SER A 285 -15.20 18.01 -8.10
CA SER A 285 -15.29 18.59 -9.43
C SER A 285 -15.79 17.59 -10.49
N ALA A 286 -16.42 18.11 -11.56
CA ALA A 286 -16.88 17.30 -12.70
C ALA A 286 -15.75 16.53 -13.38
N GLU A 287 -14.50 17.03 -13.30
CA GLU A 287 -13.31 16.40 -13.85
C GLU A 287 -13.00 15.08 -13.16
N LEU A 288 -13.13 15.02 -11.83
CA LEU A 288 -12.74 13.86 -11.02
C LEU A 288 -13.90 12.91 -10.70
N ARG A 289 -15.14 13.29 -11.00
CA ARG A 289 -16.34 12.43 -10.89
C ARG A 289 -16.67 11.87 -9.50
N HIS A 290 -16.01 12.29 -8.42
CA HIS A 290 -16.50 12.08 -7.06
C HIS A 290 -17.68 13.05 -6.80
N LEU A 291 -18.45 13.22 -7.86
CA LEU A 291 -19.56 14.13 -7.93
C LEU A 291 -20.59 13.74 -6.89
N GLU A 292 -20.88 14.69 -6.07
CA GLU A 292 -22.19 14.93 -5.52
C GLU A 292 -22.70 14.06 -4.40
N LYS A 293 -23.17 14.69 -3.58
CA LYS A 293 -24.15 14.62 -2.51
C LYS A 293 -23.42 14.83 -1.21
N ASP A 294 -24.06 15.58 -0.37
CA ASP A 294 -23.70 15.77 1.03
C ASP A 294 -23.88 14.46 1.84
N ASP A 295 -23.46 13.32 1.24
CA ASP A 295 -23.52 11.99 1.85
C ASP A 295 -22.15 11.44 2.26
N TRP A 296 -21.12 12.29 2.26
CA TRP A 296 -19.80 11.90 2.68
C TRP A 296 -19.71 11.81 4.20
N ILE A 297 -19.20 10.68 4.66
CA ILE A 297 -18.97 10.39 6.08
C ILE A 297 -17.46 10.38 6.31
N TYR A 298 -17.04 11.15 7.28
CA TYR A 298 -15.63 11.31 7.63
C TYR A 298 -15.31 10.51 8.90
N GLY A 299 -14.20 9.79 8.89
CA GLY A 299 -13.69 9.11 10.08
C GLY A 299 -13.13 10.06 11.13
N THR A 300 -12.93 11.31 10.78
CA THR A 300 -12.50 12.39 11.68
C THR A 300 -13.19 13.68 11.22
N ASP A 301 -13.65 14.49 12.13
CA ASP A 301 -14.28 15.79 11.82
C ASP A 301 -13.21 16.80 11.36
N VAL A 302 -12.90 16.77 10.06
CA VAL A 302 -11.88 17.61 9.43
C VAL A 302 -12.35 18.09 8.06
N GLN A 303 -11.78 19.20 7.60
CA GLN A 303 -12.01 19.75 6.28
C GLN A 303 -10.72 19.66 5.45
N ALA A 304 -10.81 19.10 4.25
CA ALA A 304 -9.71 19.01 3.29
C ALA A 304 -9.83 20.13 2.25
N ASP A 305 -9.68 21.38 2.69
CA ASP A 305 -9.90 22.60 1.92
C ASP A 305 -8.63 23.19 1.29
N SER A 306 -7.47 22.65 1.61
CA SER A 306 -6.20 23.14 1.06
C SER A 306 -6.06 22.80 -0.42
N LYS A 307 -5.88 23.83 -1.24
CA LYS A 307 -5.71 23.75 -2.70
C LYS A 307 -4.23 23.72 -3.12
N LYS A 308 -3.29 23.60 -2.16
CA LYS A 308 -1.84 23.67 -2.42
C LYS A 308 -1.42 22.77 -3.58
N TYR A 309 -1.98 21.56 -3.65
CA TYR A 309 -1.57 20.55 -4.62
C TYR A 309 -2.59 20.26 -5.74
N ASP A 310 -3.70 21.02 -5.83
CA ASP A 310 -4.77 20.79 -6.81
C ASP A 310 -4.32 20.82 -8.27
N ASN A 311 -3.29 21.60 -8.60
CA ASN A 311 -2.76 21.74 -9.96
C ASN A 311 -1.22 21.52 -9.97
N TYR A 312 -0.74 20.55 -9.23
CA TYR A 312 0.70 20.30 -9.11
C TYR A 312 1.23 19.48 -10.29
N TYR A 313 2.54 19.59 -10.59
CA TYR A 313 3.15 19.01 -11.78
C TYR A 313 3.01 17.49 -11.91
N TRP A 314 2.91 16.76 -10.78
CA TRP A 314 2.81 15.29 -10.81
C TRP A 314 1.45 14.76 -11.26
N ARG A 315 0.41 15.61 -11.43
CA ARG A 315 -0.94 15.16 -11.82
C ARG A 315 -1.00 14.54 -13.21
N ASP A 316 -0.12 15.00 -14.08
CA ASP A 316 -0.04 14.51 -15.46
C ASP A 316 0.99 13.39 -15.63
N LEU A 317 1.66 12.99 -14.53
CA LEU A 317 2.62 11.89 -14.54
C LEU A 317 1.92 10.57 -14.20
N ASP A 318 2.29 9.52 -14.92
CA ASP A 318 1.82 8.14 -14.69
C ASP A 318 2.95 7.22 -14.20
N SER A 319 4.03 7.78 -13.70
CA SER A 319 5.20 7.08 -13.21
C SER A 319 5.21 7.01 -11.68
N PRO A 320 5.51 5.84 -11.09
CA PRO A 320 5.77 5.79 -9.65
C PRO A 320 6.99 6.62 -9.29
N ILE A 321 7.01 7.13 -8.04
CA ILE A 321 8.21 7.69 -7.47
C ILE A 321 9.04 6.58 -6.81
N VAL A 322 10.35 6.57 -7.08
CA VAL A 322 11.26 5.50 -6.68
C VAL A 322 12.44 6.07 -5.94
N ALA A 323 12.76 5.52 -4.76
CA ALA A 323 13.90 5.95 -3.97
C ALA A 323 15.16 5.12 -4.31
N VAL A 324 16.28 5.80 -4.56
CA VAL A 324 17.63 5.21 -4.64
C VAL A 324 18.61 6.15 -3.95
N GLY A 325 19.28 5.65 -2.91
CA GLY A 325 20.13 6.49 -2.06
C GLY A 325 19.32 7.58 -1.35
N GLU A 326 19.73 8.82 -1.50
CA GLU A 326 19.06 9.99 -0.92
C GLU A 326 18.07 10.65 -1.88
N ASN A 327 18.05 10.23 -3.13
CA ASN A 327 17.28 10.85 -4.18
C ASN A 327 16.04 10.03 -4.55
N LEU A 328 15.07 10.73 -5.11
CA LEU A 328 13.83 10.22 -5.65
C LEU A 328 13.87 10.35 -7.18
N TYR A 329 13.31 9.35 -7.84
CA TYR A 329 13.30 9.28 -9.29
C TYR A 329 11.89 8.99 -9.80
N TYR A 330 11.54 9.58 -10.94
CA TYR A 330 10.29 9.34 -11.65
C TYR A 330 10.49 9.53 -13.17
N LEU A 331 9.53 9.07 -13.96
CA LEU A 331 9.55 9.29 -15.39
C LEU A 331 8.68 10.50 -15.75
N ASP A 332 9.23 11.38 -16.59
CA ASP A 332 8.50 12.41 -17.31
C ASP A 332 8.76 12.22 -18.81
N GLY A 333 7.74 11.72 -19.52
CA GLY A 333 7.89 11.28 -20.90
C GLY A 333 8.96 10.18 -21.01
N ASN A 334 10.04 10.48 -21.73
CA ASN A 334 11.18 9.57 -21.92
C ASN A 334 12.40 9.92 -21.04
N GLN A 335 12.22 10.72 -20.01
CA GLN A 335 13.31 11.11 -19.12
C GLN A 335 13.10 10.54 -17.72
N ILE A 336 14.16 9.99 -17.14
CA ILE A 336 14.26 9.74 -15.72
C ILE A 336 14.63 11.07 -15.07
N MET A 337 13.74 11.57 -14.21
CA MET A 337 13.91 12.80 -13.45
C MET A 337 14.44 12.45 -12.06
N GLU A 338 15.26 13.34 -11.50
CA GLU A 338 15.85 13.23 -10.16
C GLU A 338 15.42 14.42 -9.31
N THR A 339 14.92 14.15 -8.10
CA THR A 339 14.63 15.15 -7.08
C THR A 339 14.98 14.60 -5.69
N ASN A 340 15.16 15.44 -4.71
CA ASN A 340 15.30 15.05 -3.30
C ASN A 340 13.99 15.23 -2.52
N ASP A 341 13.04 15.97 -3.07
CA ASP A 341 11.72 16.20 -2.48
C ASP A 341 10.68 16.37 -3.61
N PRO A 342 9.58 15.59 -3.60
CA PRO A 342 8.55 15.69 -4.62
C PRO A 342 7.77 17.02 -4.60
N GLU A 343 7.94 17.87 -3.60
CA GLU A 343 7.43 19.24 -3.63
C GLU A 343 8.07 20.06 -4.74
N TYR A 344 9.25 19.65 -5.22
CA TYR A 344 9.97 20.32 -6.29
C TYR A 344 10.08 19.43 -7.53
N GLN A 345 9.77 20.00 -8.70
CA GLN A 345 9.98 19.30 -9.96
C GLN A 345 11.48 18.97 -10.12
N GLY A 346 11.76 17.72 -10.46
CA GLY A 346 13.11 17.21 -10.61
C GLY A 346 13.83 17.75 -11.85
N THR A 347 15.11 17.43 -11.92
CA THR A 347 15.96 17.68 -13.09
C THR A 347 16.17 16.38 -13.88
N ALA A 348 16.34 16.49 -15.20
CA ALA A 348 16.58 15.33 -16.04
C ALA A 348 17.93 14.67 -15.72
N LYS A 349 17.88 13.41 -15.34
CA LYS A 349 19.06 12.58 -15.04
C LYS A 349 19.48 11.72 -16.20
N LYS A 350 18.51 11.15 -16.92
CA LYS A 350 18.77 10.22 -18.02
C LYS A 350 17.64 10.24 -19.03
N THR A 351 18.00 10.17 -20.31
CA THR A 351 17.04 9.97 -21.40
C THR A 351 16.97 8.49 -21.77
N ILE A 352 15.75 7.95 -21.81
CA ILE A 352 15.48 6.60 -22.31
C ILE A 352 15.26 6.68 -23.81
N TYR A 353 16.14 6.05 -24.56
CA TYR A 353 16.06 6.00 -26.01
C TYR A 353 15.33 4.72 -26.43
N GLY A 354 14.33 4.89 -27.29
CA GLY A 354 13.55 3.77 -27.83
C GLY A 354 12.38 4.29 -28.65
N GLN A 355 11.93 3.45 -29.58
CA GLN A 355 10.76 3.74 -30.40
C GLN A 355 9.83 2.54 -30.31
N TRP A 356 8.91 2.55 -29.35
CA TRP A 356 7.89 1.52 -29.23
C TRP A 356 6.98 1.50 -30.47
N ARG A 357 6.42 0.35 -30.78
CA ARG A 357 5.46 0.18 -31.89
C ARG A 357 4.13 0.91 -31.68
N GLY A 358 4.07 1.80 -30.74
CA GLY A 358 2.95 2.67 -30.40
C GLY A 358 3.42 4.10 -30.30
N TRP A 359 2.89 4.81 -29.33
CA TRP A 359 3.14 6.23 -29.13
C TRP A 359 3.77 6.46 -27.77
N GLY A 360 4.82 7.24 -27.72
CA GLY A 360 5.46 7.65 -26.49
C GLY A 360 6.47 6.64 -25.93
N CYS A 361 6.84 6.83 -24.68
CA CYS A 361 7.72 5.98 -23.91
C CYS A 361 6.88 5.16 -22.92
N TYR A 362 7.00 3.86 -22.97
CA TYR A 362 6.27 2.93 -22.10
C TYR A 362 7.21 2.19 -21.13
N SER A 363 8.23 2.89 -20.64
CA SER A 363 9.09 2.34 -19.59
C SER A 363 8.34 2.27 -18.26
N GLY A 364 8.54 1.18 -17.52
CA GLY A 364 8.34 1.15 -16.09
C GLY A 364 9.54 1.75 -15.35
N LEU A 365 9.38 2.06 -14.06
CA LEU A 365 10.47 2.47 -13.20
C LEU A 365 10.30 1.80 -11.83
N SER A 366 11.36 1.15 -11.36
CA SER A 366 11.42 0.54 -10.02
C SER A 366 12.84 0.61 -9.48
N SER A 367 13.06 0.17 -8.24
CA SER A 367 14.40 0.07 -7.67
C SER A 367 14.73 -1.38 -7.28
N TYR A 368 15.98 -1.75 -7.48
CA TYR A 368 16.52 -3.04 -7.12
C TYR A 368 17.97 -2.93 -6.70
N ASN A 369 18.29 -3.41 -5.50
CA ASN A 369 19.66 -3.38 -4.95
C ASN A 369 20.35 -2.00 -5.05
N GLY A 370 19.63 -0.93 -4.69
CA GLY A 370 20.18 0.43 -4.71
C GLY A 370 20.40 1.02 -6.11
N ARG A 371 19.77 0.43 -7.14
CA ARG A 371 19.84 0.90 -8.53
C ARG A 371 18.44 1.08 -9.08
N LEU A 372 18.27 1.94 -10.07
CA LEU A 372 17.04 2.05 -10.82
C LEU A 372 16.91 0.88 -11.80
N VAL A 373 15.68 0.41 -11.99
CA VAL A 373 15.33 -0.55 -13.04
C VAL A 373 14.34 0.11 -13.98
N TYR A 374 14.65 0.11 -15.26
CA TYR A 374 13.77 0.64 -16.30
C TYR A 374 13.85 -0.24 -17.57
N ASN A 375 12.92 -0.07 -18.49
CA ASN A 375 12.94 -0.81 -19.74
C ASN A 375 12.96 0.10 -20.98
N THR A 376 13.58 -0.42 -22.03
CA THR A 376 13.34 -0.04 -23.43
C THR A 376 12.33 -0.99 -24.05
N MET A 377 12.10 -0.91 -25.36
CA MET A 377 11.17 -1.78 -26.06
C MET A 377 11.57 -3.28 -26.06
N ASP A 378 12.87 -3.59 -25.94
CA ASP A 378 13.40 -4.94 -26.06
C ASP A 378 14.35 -5.37 -24.93
N LYS A 379 14.64 -4.48 -23.97
CA LYS A 379 15.56 -4.76 -22.87
C LYS A 379 15.11 -4.11 -21.57
N ILE A 380 15.52 -4.74 -20.47
CA ILE A 380 15.35 -4.21 -19.12
C ILE A 380 16.74 -3.99 -18.54
N TYR A 381 16.94 -2.83 -17.97
CA TYR A 381 18.23 -2.35 -17.45
C TYR A 381 18.17 -2.12 -15.94
N SER A 382 19.30 -2.38 -15.29
CA SER A 382 19.67 -1.84 -14.00
C SER A 382 20.59 -0.64 -14.22
N TYR A 383 20.27 0.52 -13.65
CA TYR A 383 21.00 1.76 -13.82
C TYR A 383 21.40 2.33 -12.46
N ASP A 384 22.68 2.63 -12.31
CA ASP A 384 23.23 3.31 -11.15
C ASP A 384 23.22 4.82 -11.41
N PRO A 385 22.40 5.61 -10.71
CA PRO A 385 22.30 7.04 -10.98
C PRO A 385 23.52 7.85 -10.53
N GLU A 386 24.36 7.33 -9.62
CA GLU A 386 25.58 8.02 -9.19
C GLU A 386 26.74 7.83 -10.18
N THR A 387 26.93 6.60 -10.63
CA THR A 387 28.04 6.24 -11.52
C THR A 387 27.66 6.27 -13.00
N GLU A 388 26.36 6.39 -13.29
CA GLU A 388 25.76 6.32 -14.63
C GLU A 388 25.98 4.99 -15.36
N GLN A 389 26.37 3.95 -14.61
CA GLN A 389 26.62 2.63 -15.19
C GLN A 389 25.30 1.86 -15.38
N GLU A 390 25.21 1.19 -16.53
CA GLU A 390 24.08 0.32 -16.89
C GLU A 390 24.50 -1.13 -16.95
N GLN A 391 23.55 -1.99 -16.56
CA GLN A 391 23.65 -3.44 -16.73
C GLN A 391 22.34 -3.94 -17.33
N VAL A 392 22.40 -4.75 -18.37
CA VAL A 392 21.23 -5.43 -18.92
C VAL A 392 20.84 -6.55 -17.97
N LEU A 393 19.63 -6.48 -17.44
CA LEU A 393 19.01 -7.54 -16.63
C LEU A 393 18.33 -8.58 -17.50
N TYR A 394 17.70 -8.14 -18.59
CA TYR A 394 16.97 -9.00 -19.52
C TYR A 394 16.99 -8.42 -20.93
N THR A 395 17.03 -9.31 -21.91
CA THR A 395 16.82 -8.99 -23.33
C THR A 395 15.77 -9.95 -23.88
N LEU A 396 14.76 -9.42 -24.57
CA LEU A 396 13.72 -10.24 -25.20
C LEU A 396 14.34 -11.29 -26.13
N THR A 397 13.83 -12.51 -26.05
CA THR A 397 14.12 -13.57 -27.01
C THR A 397 13.54 -13.22 -28.38
N ASP A 398 13.95 -13.95 -29.43
CA ASP A 398 13.42 -13.69 -30.76
C ASP A 398 11.93 -14.03 -30.87
N GLU A 399 11.46 -15.02 -30.10
CA GLU A 399 10.04 -15.37 -29.98
C GLU A 399 9.24 -14.23 -29.33
N GLU A 400 9.74 -13.66 -28.24
CA GLU A 400 9.08 -12.56 -27.54
C GLU A 400 9.02 -11.29 -28.39
N LYS A 401 10.07 -10.96 -29.15
CA LYS A 401 10.07 -9.84 -30.10
C LYS A 401 9.01 -9.99 -31.20
N GLN A 402 8.61 -11.23 -31.53
CA GLN A 402 7.51 -11.48 -32.44
C GLN A 402 6.15 -11.16 -31.80
N ILE A 403 6.01 -11.33 -30.48
CA ILE A 403 4.79 -11.00 -29.74
C ILE A 403 4.65 -9.47 -29.65
N GLY A 404 5.70 -8.76 -29.21
CA GLY A 404 5.61 -7.32 -29.06
C GLY A 404 6.82 -6.66 -28.40
N ASP A 405 6.61 -5.39 -28.02
CA ASP A 405 7.57 -4.61 -27.26
C ASP A 405 7.26 -4.71 -25.75
N ILE A 406 8.23 -4.41 -24.89
CA ILE A 406 8.01 -4.30 -23.42
C ILE A 406 7.27 -3.00 -23.15
N TYR A 407 6.07 -3.10 -22.57
CA TYR A 407 5.19 -1.98 -22.19
C TYR A 407 5.10 -1.84 -20.68
N GLY A 408 6.21 -1.76 -20.02
CA GLY A 408 6.34 -1.63 -18.57
C GLY A 408 7.03 -2.82 -17.94
N SER A 409 7.80 -2.53 -16.92
CA SER A 409 8.47 -3.53 -16.09
C SER A 409 8.50 -3.06 -14.63
N VAL A 410 8.45 -4.02 -13.71
CA VAL A 410 8.54 -3.78 -12.26
C VAL A 410 9.32 -4.89 -11.60
N VAL A 411 10.00 -4.56 -10.51
CA VAL A 411 10.70 -5.55 -9.67
C VAL A 411 10.00 -5.66 -8.33
N ASN A 412 9.63 -6.89 -7.96
CA ASN A 412 9.07 -7.24 -6.67
C ASN A 412 9.96 -8.30 -6.00
N GLY A 413 10.73 -7.92 -5.00
CA GLY A 413 11.79 -8.77 -4.46
C GLY A 413 12.84 -9.12 -5.51
N ASN A 414 13.03 -10.41 -5.81
CA ASN A 414 13.92 -10.89 -6.88
C ASN A 414 13.15 -11.30 -8.16
N LEU A 415 11.87 -10.96 -8.23
CA LEU A 415 11.02 -11.25 -9.38
C LEU A 415 10.91 -10.00 -10.25
N LEU A 416 11.44 -10.07 -11.46
CA LEU A 416 11.27 -9.05 -12.49
C LEU A 416 10.06 -9.44 -13.32
N GLN A 417 9.08 -8.55 -13.37
CA GLN A 417 7.85 -8.73 -14.14
C GLN A 417 7.79 -7.71 -15.27
N TYR A 418 7.25 -8.09 -16.42
CA TYR A 418 7.06 -7.21 -17.57
C TYR A 418 5.90 -7.69 -18.44
N VAL A 419 5.41 -6.81 -19.28
CA VAL A 419 4.33 -7.10 -20.23
C VAL A 419 4.76 -6.81 -21.65
N LEU A 420 4.23 -7.58 -22.61
CA LEU A 420 4.50 -7.43 -24.04
C LEU A 420 3.23 -7.00 -24.77
N LEU A 421 3.35 -5.94 -25.58
CA LEU A 421 2.27 -5.45 -26.42
C LEU A 421 2.76 -5.14 -27.83
N GLN A 422 1.93 -5.43 -28.82
CA GLN A 422 2.18 -5.03 -30.21
C GLN A 422 1.68 -3.61 -30.51
N ARG A 423 0.67 -3.14 -29.76
CA ARG A 423 0.03 -1.82 -29.89
C ARG A 423 -0.45 -1.36 -28.52
N PRO A 424 -0.73 -0.06 -28.33
CA PRO A 424 -1.36 0.44 -27.11
C PRO A 424 -2.75 -0.19 -26.89
N SER A 425 -2.76 -1.33 -26.29
CA SER A 425 -3.94 -2.04 -25.82
C SER A 425 -3.64 -2.54 -24.42
N ARG A 426 -4.66 -2.82 -23.61
CA ARG A 426 -4.46 -3.30 -22.26
C ARG A 426 -3.64 -4.60 -22.28
N PRO A 427 -2.54 -4.70 -21.51
CA PRO A 427 -1.77 -5.94 -21.40
C PRO A 427 -2.61 -7.04 -20.74
N GLU A 428 -2.53 -8.24 -21.29
CA GLU A 428 -3.27 -9.41 -20.79
C GLU A 428 -2.36 -10.45 -20.12
N THR A 429 -1.06 -10.41 -20.42
CA THR A 429 -0.12 -11.41 -19.93
C THR A 429 1.07 -10.76 -19.26
N ILE A 430 1.29 -11.11 -17.99
CA ILE A 430 2.46 -10.70 -17.22
C ILE A 430 3.49 -11.83 -17.29
N TYR A 431 4.65 -11.51 -17.81
CA TYR A 431 5.82 -12.39 -17.82
C TYR A 431 6.64 -12.17 -16.56
N SER A 432 7.21 -13.23 -16.00
CA SER A 432 7.99 -13.17 -14.77
C SER A 432 9.27 -13.95 -14.91
N ILE A 433 10.39 -13.35 -14.52
CA ILE A 433 11.70 -13.98 -14.46
C ILE A 433 12.37 -13.72 -13.12
N GLN A 434 13.09 -14.72 -12.62
CA GLN A 434 13.95 -14.54 -11.45
C GLN A 434 15.22 -13.81 -11.87
N ILE A 435 15.52 -12.70 -11.20
CA ILE A 435 16.77 -11.97 -11.39
C ILE A 435 17.74 -12.26 -10.25
N SER A 436 19.02 -12.29 -10.60
CA SER A 436 20.07 -12.47 -9.58
C SER A 436 20.10 -11.28 -8.64
N PRO A 437 20.11 -11.48 -7.32
CA PRO A 437 20.29 -10.39 -6.38
C PRO A 437 21.70 -9.76 -6.48
N TYR A 438 22.63 -10.42 -7.12
CA TYR A 438 24.00 -9.94 -7.23
C TYR A 438 24.17 -8.82 -8.25
N ILE A 439 24.75 -7.71 -7.81
CA ILE A 439 25.24 -6.63 -8.66
C ILE A 439 26.67 -6.97 -9.07
N THR A 440 26.91 -7.08 -10.36
CA THR A 440 28.24 -7.42 -10.90
C THR A 440 29.08 -6.17 -11.11
N VAL A 441 30.30 -6.19 -10.59
CA VAL A 441 31.35 -5.18 -10.82
C VAL A 441 32.42 -5.81 -11.68
N THR A 442 32.31 -5.62 -13.00
CA THR A 442 33.13 -6.32 -14.00
C THR A 442 34.61 -6.00 -13.84
N GLU A 443 34.97 -4.71 -13.72
CA GLU A 443 36.34 -4.27 -13.55
C GLU A 443 36.98 -4.76 -12.25
N GLY A 444 36.15 -5.00 -11.21
CA GLY A 444 36.57 -5.52 -9.92
C GLY A 444 36.62 -7.03 -9.84
N GLY A 445 36.05 -7.74 -10.81
CA GLY A 445 35.98 -9.20 -10.83
C GLY A 445 35.13 -9.81 -9.70
N TYR A 446 34.10 -9.09 -9.24
CA TYR A 446 33.21 -9.56 -8.16
C TYR A 446 31.75 -9.16 -8.40
N ALA A 447 30.87 -9.80 -7.65
CA ALA A 447 29.47 -9.42 -7.53
C ALA A 447 29.06 -9.39 -6.05
N TYR A 448 28.11 -8.54 -5.72
CA TYR A 448 27.65 -8.34 -4.35
C TYR A 448 26.15 -8.07 -4.27
N TYR A 449 25.58 -8.28 -3.09
CA TYR A 449 24.34 -7.67 -2.64
C TYR A 449 24.32 -7.59 -1.11
N LEU A 450 23.55 -6.63 -0.58
CA LEU A 450 23.31 -6.44 0.86
C LEU A 450 21.84 -6.74 1.15
N LYS A 451 21.59 -7.68 2.07
CA LYS A 451 20.23 -8.05 2.48
C LYS A 451 20.22 -8.46 3.95
N ASP A 452 19.23 -8.01 4.69
CA ASP A 452 18.99 -8.39 6.10
C ASP A 452 20.25 -8.27 6.98
N GLY A 453 21.00 -7.17 6.80
CA GLY A 453 22.25 -6.94 7.55
C GLY A 453 23.41 -7.87 7.17
N THR A 454 23.30 -8.64 6.08
CA THR A 454 24.36 -9.51 5.57
C THR A 454 24.83 -9.06 4.20
N LEU A 455 26.12 -8.80 4.05
CA LEU A 455 26.76 -8.56 2.76
C LEU A 455 27.18 -9.89 2.13
N HIS A 456 26.58 -10.19 1.00
CA HIS A 456 26.91 -11.35 0.17
C HIS A 456 27.88 -10.91 -0.94
N LEU A 457 29.03 -11.58 -0.98
CA LEU A 457 30.08 -11.33 -2.00
C LEU A 457 30.41 -12.61 -2.72
N LYS A 458 30.61 -12.54 -4.05
CA LYS A 458 31.15 -13.65 -4.83
C LYS A 458 32.09 -13.16 -5.92
N ARG A 459 33.04 -14.00 -6.32
CA ARG A 459 33.86 -13.76 -7.51
C ARG A 459 33.02 -13.93 -8.78
N SER A 460 33.17 -13.02 -9.71
CA SER A 460 32.46 -13.03 -11.00
C SER A 460 33.34 -13.38 -12.20
N GLY A 461 34.56 -13.88 -11.95
CA GLY A 461 35.50 -14.25 -13.00
C GLY A 461 36.72 -15.00 -12.46
N THR A 462 37.65 -15.32 -13.34
CA THR A 462 38.93 -15.99 -13.02
C THR A 462 40.01 -15.02 -12.52
N GLU A 463 39.69 -13.76 -12.38
CA GLU A 463 40.63 -12.70 -12.03
C GLU A 463 41.15 -12.81 -10.59
N THR A 464 42.39 -12.42 -10.45
CA THR A 464 43.24 -12.69 -9.30
C THR A 464 43.39 -11.50 -8.35
N GLY A 465 42.44 -10.54 -8.41
CA GLY A 465 42.42 -9.39 -7.52
C GLY A 465 41.95 -9.73 -6.10
N SER A 466 42.26 -8.87 -5.15
CA SER A 466 41.71 -8.91 -3.80
C SER A 466 40.46 -8.06 -3.71
N VAL A 467 39.35 -8.65 -3.21
CA VAL A 467 38.13 -7.91 -2.91
C VAL A 467 38.01 -7.77 -1.39
N ILE A 468 37.86 -6.56 -0.91
CA ILE A 468 37.84 -6.21 0.51
C ILE A 468 36.54 -5.51 0.81
N ALA A 469 35.79 -6.00 1.78
CA ALA A 469 34.68 -5.29 2.38
C ALA A 469 35.08 -4.68 3.72
N ALA A 470 34.77 -3.41 3.93
CA ALA A 470 35.04 -2.69 5.16
C ALA A 470 33.79 -1.92 5.61
N TRP A 471 33.53 -1.88 6.91
CA TRP A 471 32.37 -1.18 7.47
C TRP A 471 32.77 -0.13 8.47
N TYR A 472 32.01 0.97 8.45
CA TYR A 472 32.29 2.19 9.19
C TYR A 472 31.07 2.63 10.00
N ASP A 473 31.29 3.27 11.14
CA ASP A 473 30.24 3.93 11.92
C ASP A 473 29.81 5.28 11.29
N GLY A 474 28.84 5.96 11.93
CA GLY A 474 28.33 7.26 11.48
C GLY A 474 29.35 8.41 11.53
N SER A 475 30.49 8.23 12.21
CA SER A 475 31.61 9.18 12.25
C SER A 475 32.67 8.90 11.18
N GLY A 476 32.50 7.84 10.39
CA GLY A 476 33.49 7.39 9.42
C GLY A 476 34.64 6.56 10.01
N LYS A 477 34.54 6.12 11.27
CA LYS A 477 35.53 5.26 11.91
C LYS A 477 35.37 3.82 11.43
N LEU A 478 36.48 3.19 11.03
CA LEU A 478 36.51 1.78 10.63
C LEU A 478 36.15 0.88 11.82
N LEU A 479 35.11 0.08 11.68
CA LEU A 479 34.68 -0.93 12.67
C LEU A 479 35.26 -2.31 12.39
N GLY A 480 35.55 -2.61 11.12
CA GLY A 480 36.14 -3.88 10.72
C GLY A 480 36.20 -4.05 9.21
N MET A 481 36.84 -5.13 8.78
CA MET A 481 36.94 -5.50 7.37
C MET A 481 37.07 -7.00 7.17
N ARG A 482 36.76 -7.48 5.95
CA ARG A 482 36.98 -8.86 5.49
C ARG A 482 37.51 -8.85 4.06
N ILE A 483 38.31 -9.85 3.75
CA ILE A 483 38.83 -10.08 2.41
C ILE A 483 38.16 -11.31 1.84
N LEU A 484 37.65 -11.20 0.61
CA LEU A 484 37.10 -12.33 -0.12
C LEU A 484 38.26 -13.23 -0.61
N ASN A 485 38.53 -14.25 0.17
CA ASN A 485 39.61 -15.24 -0.09
C ASN A 485 39.09 -16.58 -0.62
N GLN A 486 37.80 -16.68 -0.82
CA GLN A 486 37.09 -17.86 -1.36
C GLN A 486 36.15 -17.42 -2.49
N GLN A 487 35.46 -18.38 -3.12
CA GLN A 487 34.58 -18.06 -4.24
C GLN A 487 33.37 -17.21 -3.83
N GLU A 488 32.81 -17.48 -2.67
CA GLU A 488 31.69 -16.75 -2.08
C GLU A 488 31.94 -16.50 -0.58
N LEU A 489 31.42 -15.41 -0.05
CA LEU A 489 31.54 -15.04 1.34
C LEU A 489 30.32 -14.23 1.80
N ASP A 490 29.69 -14.70 2.87
CA ASP A 490 28.63 -14.00 3.56
C ASP A 490 29.19 -13.32 4.81
N ILE A 491 28.96 -12.01 4.92
CA ILE A 491 29.53 -11.18 5.99
C ILE A 491 28.39 -10.53 6.75
N PRO A 492 28.08 -10.95 7.98
CA PRO A 492 27.18 -10.21 8.85
C PRO A 492 27.75 -8.81 9.11
N VAL A 493 26.99 -7.79 8.76
CA VAL A 493 27.36 -6.38 8.98
C VAL A 493 26.95 -6.00 10.41
N PRO A 494 27.86 -5.50 11.27
CA PRO A 494 27.50 -5.11 12.62
C PRO A 494 26.44 -4.02 12.65
N GLY A 495 25.46 -4.06 13.56
CA GLY A 495 24.39 -3.08 13.68
C GLY A 495 24.88 -1.64 13.98
N ALA A 496 26.11 -1.48 14.47
CA ALA A 496 26.74 -0.17 14.63
C ALA A 496 27.28 0.43 13.32
N ALA A 497 27.37 -0.37 12.25
CA ALA A 497 27.83 0.11 10.96
C ALA A 497 26.72 0.97 10.30
N LYS A 498 27.14 2.09 9.70
CA LYS A 498 26.29 2.95 8.89
C LYS A 498 26.66 2.88 7.41
N THR A 499 27.89 2.49 7.12
CA THR A 499 28.41 2.39 5.75
C THR A 499 29.24 1.12 5.59
N VAL A 500 29.07 0.45 4.46
CA VAL A 500 29.91 -0.65 3.98
C VAL A 500 30.60 -0.20 2.70
N LYS A 501 31.91 -0.33 2.60
CA LYS A 501 32.66 -0.07 1.37
C LYS A 501 33.28 -1.35 0.83
N ILE A 502 33.16 -1.57 -0.48
CA ILE A 502 33.77 -2.70 -1.16
C ILE A 502 34.87 -2.17 -2.10
N PHE A 503 36.05 -2.68 -1.91
CA PHE A 503 37.24 -2.32 -2.68
C PHE A 503 37.74 -3.53 -3.49
N ALA A 504 38.13 -3.31 -4.72
CA ALA A 504 38.86 -4.30 -5.52
C ALA A 504 40.25 -3.77 -5.86
N ALA A 505 41.26 -4.57 -5.60
CA ALA A 505 42.66 -4.22 -5.84
C ALA A 505 43.35 -5.33 -6.65
N ALA A 506 44.29 -4.95 -7.51
CA ALA A 506 45.07 -5.88 -8.29
C ALA A 506 45.92 -6.79 -7.40
N LYS A 507 46.11 -8.06 -7.82
CA LYS A 507 46.89 -9.04 -7.09
C LYS A 507 48.36 -8.58 -6.94
N GLY A 508 48.85 -8.61 -5.70
CA GLY A 508 50.22 -8.23 -5.38
C GLY A 508 50.50 -6.73 -5.42
N SER A 509 49.46 -5.92 -5.61
CA SER A 509 49.53 -4.47 -5.47
C SER A 509 48.24 -3.97 -4.80
N TYR A 510 48.28 -2.75 -4.28
CA TYR A 510 47.07 -2.08 -3.74
C TYR A 510 46.44 -1.12 -4.75
N ALA A 511 46.82 -1.22 -6.04
CA ALA A 511 46.21 -0.42 -7.08
C ALA A 511 44.72 -0.79 -7.23
N PRO A 512 43.80 0.18 -7.14
CA PRO A 512 42.39 -0.09 -7.28
C PRO A 512 42.07 -0.53 -8.72
N LEU A 513 41.26 -1.58 -8.86
CA LEU A 513 40.75 -2.06 -10.16
C LEU A 513 39.54 -1.26 -10.63
N CYS A 514 38.78 -0.73 -9.70
CA CYS A 514 37.60 0.08 -9.97
C CYS A 514 37.35 1.07 -8.82
N LYS A 515 36.40 1.98 -8.99
CA LYS A 515 35.90 2.84 -7.90
C LYS A 515 35.32 1.96 -6.78
N ALA A 516 35.58 2.31 -5.52
CA ALA A 516 34.99 1.63 -4.40
C ALA A 516 33.45 1.76 -4.42
N ILE A 517 32.76 0.66 -4.16
CA ILE A 517 31.31 0.67 -3.97
C ILE A 517 31.05 1.05 -2.50
N GLU A 518 30.14 1.98 -2.30
CA GLU A 518 29.69 2.40 -0.97
C GLU A 518 28.21 2.06 -0.80
N LEU A 519 27.89 1.33 0.26
CA LEU A 519 26.54 0.88 0.59
C LEU A 519 26.19 1.42 1.98
N ARG A 520 24.95 1.86 2.16
CA ARG A 520 24.41 2.12 3.50
C ARG A 520 24.11 0.79 4.17
N ALA A 521 24.62 0.61 5.39
CA ALA A 521 24.17 -0.48 6.23
C ALA A 521 22.78 -0.11 6.77
N ALA A 522 21.78 -0.97 6.53
CA ALA A 522 20.47 -0.83 7.16
C ALA A 522 20.66 -0.91 8.68
N GLY A 523 20.33 0.16 9.39
CA GLY A 523 20.35 0.23 10.85
C GLY A 523 19.10 -0.39 11.43
#